data_a1dee73a9f761dea3e7a3206c667f6a6
#
_entry.id   a1dee73a9f761dea3e7a3206c667f6a6
#
_cell.length_a   1.000
_cell.length_b   1.000
_cell.length_c   1.000
_cell.angle_alpha   90.00
_cell.angle_beta   90.00
_cell.angle_gamma   90.00
#
_symmetry.space_group_name_H-M   'P 1'
#
loop_
_entity.id
_entity.type
_entity.pdbx_description
1 polymer ?
#
loop_
_entity_poly.entity_id
_entity_poly.type
_entity_poly.pdbx_seq_one_letter_code
_entity_poly.pdbx_strand_id
1 'polypeptide(L)'
;MMKKNKYSRELFIKYRKYVYTNIIILFIITFWSIIGPIVLRSVLNSSNNAFNTKNIAMYFGIVVLLYVTKYIYNHFKFYFTEKFKNNETVDLYEKVFRMKYSKINELEPTYITERVSLTIETVFSLYVSSLTGILVSCIIMIATLGMVFYINKLLFILYFVQIPLQYFGFQKLLNGENSKLAHYGTELQKLRATSNKNIKLILSDVNGVKQYGKNSIILDLIRDNLKKANALERTANTYAMSVCTVLEFISICLKNSSYLFIIYMYINGGVSVGDLVYLNLVNDIYYNCIGDVINIQINLRNLKGSLDFVSKEIEDNFEENGDKILSEICTISGSAENIGYGKENVLIKQGEFSFARGDVIGIKGESGCGKTTFVKLLNKFEESNRIYINGSDIMKYDNTSLREKVIYLPQNTYLLPCSVKDNILMGREVDESRWEKLLKYDFMTNILDKGLDKIVLENASNLSGGDRQKIILARLFMQNPDVVILDESFNAIDEETGESLFEILKAIYTDKIIIIISHSPKYLNHCNKIIEIKDKELIQFR
;
A
#
# COMPACT_ATOMS: atom_id res chain seq x y z
N MET A 1 0.77 -21.29 3.95
CA MET A 1 0.38 -20.02 3.36
C MET A 1 1.59 -19.13 3.05
N MET A 2 2.44 -18.81 4.01
CA MET A 2 3.62 -17.93 3.82
C MET A 2 4.68 -18.44 2.83
N LYS A 3 4.88 -19.75 2.68
CA LYS A 3 5.90 -20.32 1.75
C LYS A 3 5.60 -20.12 0.25
N LYS A 4 4.36 -19.80 -0.13
CA LYS A 4 3.94 -19.66 -1.55
C LYS A 4 3.87 -18.20 -2.04
N ASN A 5 3.92 -17.19 -1.16
CA ASN A 5 3.81 -15.79 -1.56
C ASN A 5 5.20 -15.14 -1.58
N LYS A 6 5.62 -14.65 -2.75
CA LYS A 6 6.93 -14.03 -3.00
C LYS A 6 7.16 -12.82 -2.07
N TYR A 7 6.18 -11.93 -1.97
CA TYR A 7 6.25 -10.73 -1.15
C TYR A 7 6.48 -11.05 0.34
N SER A 8 5.76 -12.03 0.89
CA SER A 8 5.97 -12.47 2.29
C SER A 8 7.38 -12.99 2.55
N ARG A 9 7.98 -13.69 1.57
CA ARG A 9 9.36 -14.18 1.66
C ARG A 9 10.37 -13.03 1.60
N GLU A 10 10.17 -12.07 0.73
CA GLU A 10 11.01 -10.87 0.61
C GLU A 10 11.02 -10.08 1.93
N LEU A 11 9.85 -9.85 2.52
CA LEU A 11 9.73 -9.19 3.83
C LEU A 11 10.46 -9.94 4.95
N PHE A 12 10.31 -11.27 5.01
CA PHE A 12 11.02 -12.06 6.03
C PHE A 12 12.54 -11.92 5.89
N ILE A 13 13.07 -11.98 4.68
CA ILE A 13 14.51 -11.82 4.43
C ILE A 13 14.98 -10.42 4.82
N LYS A 14 14.22 -9.39 4.43
CA LYS A 14 14.51 -7.97 4.71
C LYS A 14 14.56 -7.68 6.22
N TYR A 15 13.60 -8.21 6.98
CA TYR A 15 13.45 -7.91 8.41
C TYR A 15 13.93 -9.03 9.34
N ARG A 16 14.60 -10.06 8.84
CA ARG A 16 15.07 -11.22 9.65
C ARG A 16 15.86 -10.83 10.89
N LYS A 17 16.75 -9.82 10.79
CA LYS A 17 17.54 -9.34 11.94
C LYS A 17 16.65 -8.82 13.06
N TYR A 18 15.62 -8.05 12.70
CA TYR A 18 14.65 -7.55 13.66
C TYR A 18 13.87 -8.69 14.32
N VAL A 19 13.37 -9.65 13.54
CA VAL A 19 12.61 -10.79 14.06
C VAL A 19 13.47 -11.57 15.06
N TYR A 20 14.73 -11.84 14.74
CA TYR A 20 15.66 -12.52 15.67
C TYR A 20 15.93 -11.70 16.94
N THR A 21 16.20 -10.40 16.82
CA THR A 21 16.40 -9.52 17.98
C THR A 21 15.17 -9.49 18.87
N ASN A 22 13.98 -9.38 18.26
CA ASN A 22 12.69 -9.40 18.96
C ASN A 22 12.48 -10.72 19.73
N ILE A 23 12.77 -11.86 19.11
CA ILE A 23 12.71 -13.18 19.75
C ILE A 23 13.68 -13.26 20.94
N ILE A 24 14.90 -12.78 20.80
CA ILE A 24 15.89 -12.79 21.89
C ILE A 24 15.40 -11.95 23.08
N ILE A 25 14.92 -10.73 22.84
CA ILE A 25 14.42 -9.85 23.91
C ILE A 25 13.20 -10.48 24.59
N LEU A 26 12.26 -11.01 23.81
CA LEU A 26 11.10 -11.69 24.36
C LEU A 26 11.51 -12.95 25.15
N PHE A 27 12.50 -13.70 24.70
CA PHE A 27 13.04 -14.84 25.43
C PHE A 27 13.62 -14.40 26.78
N ILE A 28 14.35 -13.29 26.85
CA ILE A 28 14.87 -12.73 28.10
C ILE A 28 13.70 -12.33 29.04
N ILE A 29 12.67 -11.67 28.51
CA ILE A 29 11.48 -11.31 29.31
C ILE A 29 10.81 -12.55 29.88
N THR A 30 10.65 -13.61 29.08
CA THR A 30 10.03 -14.87 29.52
C THR A 30 10.90 -15.61 30.53
N PHE A 31 12.21 -15.59 30.36
CA PHE A 31 13.17 -16.14 31.32
C PHE A 31 13.00 -15.51 32.71
N TRP A 32 12.94 -14.17 32.78
CA TRP A 32 12.67 -13.49 34.06
C TRP A 32 11.28 -13.80 34.61
N SER A 33 10.29 -13.95 33.75
CA SER A 33 8.92 -14.30 34.15
C SER A 33 8.81 -15.70 34.77
N ILE A 34 9.66 -16.66 34.36
CA ILE A 34 9.72 -18.02 34.90
C ILE A 34 10.57 -18.10 36.15
N ILE A 35 11.69 -17.38 36.19
CA ILE A 35 12.60 -17.41 37.36
C ILE A 35 11.96 -16.79 38.61
N GLY A 36 11.17 -15.73 38.44
CA GLY A 36 10.47 -15.08 39.56
C GLY A 36 9.70 -16.09 40.44
N PRO A 37 8.76 -16.87 39.87
CA PRO A 37 8.07 -17.95 40.58
C PRO A 37 8.97 -19.00 41.23
N ILE A 38 10.09 -19.38 40.56
CA ILE A 38 11.05 -20.36 41.11
C ILE A 38 11.73 -19.83 42.38
N VAL A 39 12.16 -18.57 42.36
CA VAL A 39 12.76 -17.92 43.51
C VAL A 39 11.77 -17.79 44.66
N LEU A 40 10.54 -17.38 44.36
CA LEU A 40 9.46 -17.28 45.36
C LEU A 40 9.17 -18.63 45.99
N ARG A 41 9.14 -19.73 45.20
CA ARG A 41 9.05 -21.10 45.71
C ARG A 41 10.14 -21.41 46.71
N SER A 42 11.39 -21.07 46.38
CA SER A 42 12.55 -21.35 47.27
C SER A 42 12.48 -20.54 48.56
N VAL A 43 11.99 -19.31 48.52
CA VAL A 43 11.74 -18.45 49.68
C VAL A 43 10.73 -19.06 50.62
N LEU A 44 9.59 -19.53 50.09
CA LEU A 44 8.49 -20.07 50.90
C LEU A 44 8.75 -21.47 51.47
N ASN A 45 9.63 -22.26 50.81
CA ASN A 45 9.99 -23.62 51.25
C ASN A 45 11.15 -23.66 52.25
N SER A 46 11.87 -22.54 52.48
CA SER A 46 12.93 -22.48 53.45
C SER A 46 12.41 -22.45 54.91
N SER A 47 12.46 -23.58 55.57
CA SER A 47 11.77 -23.84 56.86
C SER A 47 12.31 -23.05 58.07
N ASN A 48 13.49 -22.41 58.00
CA ASN A 48 14.08 -21.71 59.15
C ASN A 48 14.36 -20.21 58.95
N ASN A 49 14.17 -19.65 57.76
CA ASN A 49 14.38 -18.23 57.45
C ASN A 49 13.51 -17.78 56.27
N ALA A 50 12.20 -18.06 56.31
CA ALA A 50 11.27 -17.70 55.21
C ALA A 50 11.31 -16.21 54.84
N PHE A 51 11.69 -15.35 55.75
CA PHE A 51 11.84 -13.90 55.55
C PHE A 51 13.30 -13.42 55.55
N ASN A 52 14.23 -14.21 54.99
CA ASN A 52 15.58 -13.72 54.83
C ASN A 52 15.56 -12.53 53.86
N THR A 53 16.04 -11.36 54.33
CA THR A 53 16.09 -10.13 53.57
C THR A 53 16.83 -10.27 52.23
N LYS A 54 17.82 -11.13 52.16
CA LYS A 54 18.59 -11.44 50.95
C LYS A 54 17.73 -12.10 49.87
N ASN A 55 16.87 -13.06 50.22
CA ASN A 55 16.01 -13.77 49.29
C ASN A 55 14.86 -12.86 48.79
N ILE A 56 14.34 -12.02 49.66
CA ILE A 56 13.34 -11.01 49.32
C ILE A 56 13.94 -9.97 48.34
N ALA A 57 15.14 -9.46 48.64
CA ALA A 57 15.84 -8.53 47.75
C ALA A 57 16.13 -9.15 46.37
N MET A 58 16.49 -10.45 46.33
CA MET A 58 16.70 -11.18 45.06
C MET A 58 15.40 -11.27 44.23
N TYR A 59 14.25 -11.56 44.85
CA TYR A 59 12.97 -11.59 44.16
C TYR A 59 12.59 -10.22 43.58
N PHE A 60 12.68 -9.14 44.38
CA PHE A 60 12.43 -7.79 43.89
C PHE A 60 13.43 -7.38 42.80
N GLY A 61 14.70 -7.78 42.89
CA GLY A 61 15.68 -7.56 41.84
C GLY A 61 15.27 -8.18 40.49
N ILE A 62 14.74 -9.40 40.52
CA ILE A 62 14.22 -10.08 39.33
C ILE A 62 12.99 -9.32 38.75
N VAL A 63 12.10 -8.86 39.61
CA VAL A 63 10.94 -8.06 39.18
C VAL A 63 11.42 -6.75 38.50
N VAL A 64 12.39 -6.06 39.09
CA VAL A 64 12.97 -4.84 38.48
C VAL A 64 13.57 -5.14 37.12
N LEU A 65 14.39 -6.22 37.01
CA LEU A 65 15.00 -6.63 35.75
C LEU A 65 13.96 -6.98 34.69
N LEU A 66 12.86 -7.63 35.07
CA LEU A 66 11.74 -7.91 34.16
C LEU A 66 11.11 -6.62 33.61
N TYR A 67 10.88 -5.63 34.46
CA TYR A 67 10.28 -4.36 34.01
C TYR A 67 11.26 -3.52 33.21
N VAL A 68 12.55 -3.51 33.53
CA VAL A 68 13.60 -2.84 32.74
C VAL A 68 13.69 -3.47 31.35
N THR A 69 13.70 -4.81 31.26
CA THR A 69 13.71 -5.49 29.95
C THR A 69 12.44 -5.24 29.15
N LYS A 70 11.25 -5.19 29.78
CA LYS A 70 10.01 -4.80 29.12
C LYS A 70 10.04 -3.35 28.62
N TYR A 71 10.61 -2.43 29.39
CA TYR A 71 10.77 -1.04 28.97
C TYR A 71 11.67 -0.93 27.73
N ILE A 72 12.82 -1.60 27.74
CA ILE A 72 13.75 -1.67 26.59
C ILE A 72 13.05 -2.26 25.38
N TYR A 73 12.28 -3.35 25.58
CA TYR A 73 11.50 -3.99 24.52
C TYR A 73 10.49 -3.04 23.88
N ASN A 74 9.73 -2.31 24.68
CA ASN A 74 8.72 -1.38 24.18
C ASN A 74 9.38 -0.25 23.36
N HIS A 75 10.50 0.30 23.84
CA HIS A 75 11.28 1.31 23.09
C HIS A 75 11.77 0.78 21.75
N PHE A 76 12.37 -0.41 21.76
CA PHE A 76 12.82 -1.09 20.56
C PHE A 76 11.68 -1.36 19.58
N LYS A 77 10.52 -1.80 20.07
CA LYS A 77 9.32 -2.04 19.28
C LYS A 77 8.82 -0.75 18.62
N PHE A 78 8.75 0.36 19.34
CA PHE A 78 8.30 1.64 18.79
C PHE A 78 9.22 2.16 17.69
N TYR A 79 10.53 2.17 17.95
CA TYR A 79 11.53 2.58 16.95
C TYR A 79 11.45 1.75 15.66
N PHE A 80 11.30 0.44 15.81
CA PHE A 80 11.15 -0.43 14.66
C PHE A 80 9.81 -0.22 13.93
N THR A 81 8.74 0.04 14.65
CA THR A 81 7.42 0.31 14.07
C THR A 81 7.47 1.45 13.07
N GLU A 82 8.07 2.55 13.46
CA GLU A 82 8.24 3.73 12.61
C GLU A 82 9.07 3.40 11.37
N LYS A 83 10.24 2.82 11.57
CA LYS A 83 11.15 2.44 10.48
C LYS A 83 10.51 1.45 9.50
N PHE A 84 9.78 0.45 10.01
CA PHE A 84 9.09 -0.53 9.17
C PHE A 84 8.01 0.14 8.33
N LYS A 85 7.12 0.90 8.97
CA LYS A 85 6.01 1.56 8.26
C LYS A 85 6.52 2.49 7.17
N ASN A 86 7.50 3.33 7.48
CA ASN A 86 8.06 4.27 6.50
C ASN A 86 8.68 3.55 5.30
N ASN A 87 9.53 2.56 5.54
CA ASN A 87 10.20 1.84 4.46
C ASN A 87 9.22 1.04 3.60
N GLU A 88 8.29 0.30 4.21
CA GLU A 88 7.34 -0.51 3.46
C GLU A 88 6.30 0.33 2.71
N THR A 89 5.96 1.52 3.23
CA THR A 89 5.11 2.46 2.50
C THR A 89 5.78 2.89 1.21
N VAL A 90 7.03 3.32 1.27
CA VAL A 90 7.80 3.72 0.08
C VAL A 90 7.93 2.56 -0.90
N ASP A 91 8.37 1.38 -0.45
CA ASP A 91 8.54 0.20 -1.29
C ASP A 91 7.24 -0.23 -2.00
N LEU A 92 6.10 -0.17 -1.29
CA LEU A 92 4.81 -0.50 -1.90
C LEU A 92 4.38 0.54 -2.94
N TYR A 93 4.61 1.83 -2.70
CA TYR A 93 4.35 2.86 -3.71
C TYR A 93 5.29 2.74 -4.91
N GLU A 94 6.56 2.38 -4.72
CA GLU A 94 7.45 2.05 -5.85
C GLU A 94 6.90 0.89 -6.69
N LYS A 95 6.34 -0.14 -6.05
CA LYS A 95 5.65 -1.22 -6.77
C LYS A 95 4.39 -0.72 -7.49
N VAL A 96 3.60 0.14 -6.88
CA VAL A 96 2.42 0.75 -7.51
C VAL A 96 2.81 1.56 -8.76
N PHE A 97 3.90 2.33 -8.71
CA PHE A 97 4.39 3.09 -9.87
C PHE A 97 4.88 2.22 -11.04
N ARG A 98 5.12 0.93 -10.79
CA ARG A 98 5.43 -0.05 -11.86
C ARG A 98 4.19 -0.72 -12.47
N MET A 99 2.99 -0.41 -11.96
CA MET A 99 1.75 -0.97 -12.52
C MET A 99 1.39 -0.32 -13.85
N LYS A 100 0.68 -1.08 -14.69
CA LYS A 100 0.07 -0.57 -15.91
C LYS A 100 -0.81 0.65 -15.61
N TYR A 101 -0.61 1.71 -16.39
CA TYR A 101 -1.36 2.96 -16.23
C TYR A 101 -2.89 2.74 -16.29
N SER A 102 -3.35 1.91 -17.23
CA SER A 102 -4.76 1.54 -17.36
C SER A 102 -5.30 0.90 -16.07
N LYS A 103 -4.49 0.05 -15.41
CA LYS A 103 -4.91 -0.62 -14.18
C LYS A 103 -4.96 0.31 -12.96
N ILE A 104 -4.03 1.27 -12.87
CA ILE A 104 -4.06 2.31 -11.83
C ILE A 104 -5.34 3.15 -11.96
N ASN A 105 -5.73 3.52 -13.19
CA ASN A 105 -6.96 4.27 -13.43
C ASN A 105 -8.23 3.45 -13.14
N GLU A 106 -8.24 2.14 -13.49
CA GLU A 106 -9.35 1.23 -13.19
C GLU A 106 -9.58 1.07 -11.68
N LEU A 107 -8.50 0.84 -10.93
CA LEU A 107 -8.57 0.68 -9.47
C LEU A 107 -8.78 2.00 -8.74
N GLU A 108 -8.45 3.11 -9.36
CA GLU A 108 -8.44 4.47 -8.84
C GLU A 108 -7.41 4.73 -7.71
N PRO A 109 -6.71 5.87 -7.75
CA PRO A 109 -5.63 6.18 -6.79
C PRO A 109 -6.07 6.17 -5.33
N THR A 110 -7.28 6.63 -5.02
CA THR A 110 -7.82 6.65 -3.65
C THR A 110 -8.03 5.24 -3.09
N TYR A 111 -8.53 4.30 -3.91
CA TYR A 111 -8.65 2.89 -3.53
C TYR A 111 -7.27 2.28 -3.24
N ILE A 112 -6.29 2.51 -4.13
CA ILE A 112 -4.93 2.00 -3.99
C ILE A 112 -4.30 2.51 -2.68
N THR A 113 -4.41 3.80 -2.40
CA THR A 113 -3.87 4.42 -1.18
C THR A 113 -4.42 3.77 0.09
N GLU A 114 -5.74 3.56 0.16
CA GLU A 114 -6.37 2.88 1.29
C GLU A 114 -5.93 1.43 1.42
N ARG A 115 -5.81 0.71 0.30
CA ARG A 115 -5.36 -0.69 0.29
C ARG A 115 -3.91 -0.83 0.72
N VAL A 116 -3.03 0.08 0.29
CA VAL A 116 -1.62 0.13 0.74
C VAL A 116 -1.56 0.33 2.25
N SER A 117 -2.27 1.32 2.79
CA SER A 117 -2.30 1.60 4.23
C SER A 117 -2.76 0.38 5.05
N LEU A 118 -3.90 -0.23 4.66
CA LEU A 118 -4.42 -1.43 5.31
C LEU A 118 -3.46 -2.62 5.23
N THR A 119 -2.75 -2.76 4.11
CA THR A 119 -1.76 -3.82 3.91
C THR A 119 -0.57 -3.67 4.83
N ILE A 120 -0.02 -2.45 4.94
CA ILE A 120 1.11 -2.15 5.83
C ILE A 120 0.74 -2.45 7.29
N GLU A 121 -0.42 -2.02 7.76
CA GLU A 121 -0.87 -2.30 9.12
C GLU A 121 -1.03 -3.79 9.39
N THR A 122 -1.63 -4.52 8.46
CA THR A 122 -1.85 -5.97 8.60
C THR A 122 -0.54 -6.74 8.61
N VAL A 123 0.36 -6.42 7.68
CA VAL A 123 1.67 -7.07 7.59
C VAL A 123 2.52 -6.74 8.80
N PHE A 124 2.52 -5.47 9.24
CA PHE A 124 3.21 -5.05 10.45
C PHE A 124 2.73 -5.83 11.68
N SER A 125 1.41 -5.92 11.90
CA SER A 125 0.85 -6.65 13.05
C SER A 125 1.27 -8.12 13.05
N LEU A 126 1.41 -8.74 11.88
CA LEU A 126 1.90 -10.11 11.77
C LEU A 126 3.36 -10.24 12.21
N TYR A 127 4.27 -9.45 11.64
CA TYR A 127 5.71 -9.61 11.88
C TYR A 127 6.14 -9.15 13.28
N VAL A 128 5.50 -8.10 13.81
CA VAL A 128 5.89 -7.51 15.10
C VAL A 128 5.23 -8.17 16.28
N SER A 129 3.93 -8.45 16.20
CA SER A 129 3.18 -9.00 17.34
C SER A 129 2.89 -10.49 17.21
N SER A 130 2.43 -10.93 16.03
CA SER A 130 1.88 -12.28 15.90
C SER A 130 2.97 -13.37 15.80
N LEU A 131 3.93 -13.25 14.88
CA LEU A 131 4.96 -14.28 14.69
C LEU A 131 5.87 -14.43 15.89
N THR A 132 6.32 -13.31 16.44
CA THR A 132 7.23 -13.33 17.61
C THR A 132 6.50 -13.78 18.86
N GLY A 133 5.26 -13.34 19.05
CA GLY A 133 4.40 -13.78 20.15
C GLY A 133 4.18 -15.30 20.14
N ILE A 134 3.78 -15.88 18.98
CA ILE A 134 3.59 -17.35 18.87
C ILE A 134 4.84 -18.13 19.26
N LEU A 135 5.99 -17.74 18.69
CA LEU A 135 7.23 -18.47 18.93
C LEU A 135 7.60 -18.47 20.41
N VAL A 136 7.46 -17.32 21.05
CA VAL A 136 7.74 -17.19 22.49
C VAL A 136 6.73 -17.95 23.33
N SER A 137 5.42 -17.82 23.05
CA SER A 137 4.37 -18.56 23.75
C SER A 137 4.55 -20.08 23.60
N CYS A 138 4.94 -20.58 22.42
CA CYS A 138 5.27 -22.00 22.23
C CYS A 138 6.45 -22.44 23.09
N ILE A 139 7.52 -21.65 23.18
CA ILE A 139 8.71 -21.96 24.00
C ILE A 139 8.30 -22.01 25.48
N ILE A 140 7.52 -21.03 25.95
CA ILE A 140 7.02 -21.00 27.34
C ILE A 140 6.15 -22.23 27.63
N MET A 141 5.22 -22.56 26.72
CA MET A 141 4.33 -23.71 26.88
C MET A 141 5.13 -25.01 26.99
N ILE A 142 6.16 -25.20 26.17
CA ILE A 142 7.03 -26.38 26.24
C ILE A 142 7.81 -26.41 27.57
N ALA A 143 8.39 -25.28 27.98
CA ALA A 143 9.14 -25.20 29.23
C ALA A 143 8.24 -25.46 30.45
N THR A 144 7.06 -24.87 30.50
CA THR A 144 6.08 -25.07 31.59
C THR A 144 5.56 -26.51 31.63
N LEU A 145 5.30 -27.13 30.49
CA LEU A 145 4.92 -28.54 30.41
C LEU A 145 6.01 -29.47 30.97
N GLY A 146 7.29 -29.21 30.62
CA GLY A 146 8.41 -29.97 31.16
C GLY A 146 8.51 -29.85 32.69
N MET A 147 8.34 -28.66 33.24
CA MET A 147 8.34 -28.42 34.69
C MET A 147 7.20 -29.12 35.40
N VAL A 148 5.98 -29.02 34.87
CA VAL A 148 4.78 -29.64 35.42
C VAL A 148 4.88 -31.16 35.35
N PHE A 149 5.41 -31.74 34.28
CA PHE A 149 5.61 -33.18 34.11
C PHE A 149 6.50 -33.77 35.25
N TYR A 150 7.54 -33.02 35.61
CA TYR A 150 8.46 -33.44 36.70
C TYR A 150 7.78 -33.42 38.08
N ILE A 151 6.81 -32.49 38.31
CA ILE A 151 6.16 -32.35 39.61
C ILE A 151 4.96 -33.35 39.73
N ASN A 152 4.06 -33.38 38.69
CA ASN A 152 2.91 -34.25 38.72
C ASN A 152 2.42 -34.61 37.34
N LYS A 153 2.32 -35.93 37.03
CA LYS A 153 1.90 -36.46 35.75
C LYS A 153 0.43 -36.18 35.41
N LEU A 154 -0.45 -36.14 36.42
CA LEU A 154 -1.88 -35.86 36.17
C LEU A 154 -2.08 -34.39 35.79
N LEU A 155 -1.42 -33.49 36.48
CA LEU A 155 -1.43 -32.07 36.16
C LEU A 155 -0.87 -31.81 34.75
N PHE A 156 0.17 -32.52 34.36
CA PHE A 156 0.70 -32.49 33.00
C PHE A 156 -0.34 -32.87 31.94
N ILE A 157 -1.15 -33.91 32.20
CA ILE A 157 -2.21 -34.32 31.26
C ILE A 157 -3.24 -33.19 31.08
N LEU A 158 -3.63 -32.51 32.15
CA LEU A 158 -4.58 -31.36 32.07
C LEU A 158 -4.06 -30.25 31.20
N TYR A 159 -2.76 -29.92 31.30
CA TYR A 159 -2.12 -28.92 30.44
C TYR A 159 -1.97 -29.41 29.01
N PHE A 160 -1.57 -30.69 28.83
CA PHE A 160 -1.34 -31.24 27.49
C PHE A 160 -2.61 -31.32 26.64
N VAL A 161 -3.77 -31.63 27.23
CA VAL A 161 -5.08 -31.69 26.53
C VAL A 161 -5.42 -30.34 25.87
N GLN A 162 -4.93 -29.24 26.39
CA GLN A 162 -5.17 -27.93 25.84
C GLN A 162 -4.55 -27.74 24.43
N ILE A 163 -3.40 -28.37 24.15
CA ILE A 163 -2.69 -28.22 22.86
C ILE A 163 -3.51 -28.75 21.67
N PRO A 164 -3.97 -30.02 21.65
CA PRO A 164 -4.79 -30.51 20.56
C PRO A 164 -6.11 -29.74 20.44
N LEU A 165 -6.69 -29.31 21.55
CA LEU A 165 -7.91 -28.52 21.53
C LEU A 165 -7.72 -27.19 20.77
N GLN A 166 -6.63 -26.48 21.05
CA GLN A 166 -6.29 -25.25 20.33
C GLN A 166 -5.98 -25.53 18.85
N TYR A 167 -5.28 -26.62 18.55
CA TYR A 167 -4.98 -27.01 17.18
C TYR A 167 -6.26 -27.30 16.36
N PHE A 168 -7.21 -28.03 16.92
CA PHE A 168 -8.50 -28.28 16.26
C PHE A 168 -9.33 -27.00 16.10
N GLY A 169 -9.33 -26.11 17.08
CA GLY A 169 -9.96 -24.80 16.98
C GLY A 169 -9.34 -23.97 15.86
N PHE A 170 -8.01 -23.94 15.79
CA PHE A 170 -7.27 -23.28 14.72
C PHE A 170 -7.62 -23.85 13.33
N GLN A 171 -7.66 -25.17 13.19
CA GLN A 171 -8.08 -25.79 11.94
C GLN A 171 -9.52 -25.45 11.56
N LYS A 172 -10.44 -25.43 12.51
CA LYS A 172 -11.83 -25.06 12.25
C LYS A 172 -11.97 -23.61 11.76
N LEU A 173 -11.18 -22.68 12.29
CA LEU A 173 -11.20 -21.27 11.87
C LEU A 173 -10.56 -21.05 10.52
N LEU A 174 -9.43 -21.72 10.23
CA LEU A 174 -8.66 -21.51 9.00
C LEU A 174 -9.07 -22.41 7.84
N ASN A 175 -9.44 -23.67 8.10
CA ASN A 175 -9.73 -24.67 7.07
C ASN A 175 -11.23 -24.98 6.94
N GLY A 176 -12.09 -24.39 7.79
CA GLY A 176 -13.54 -24.59 7.70
C GLY A 176 -14.06 -24.09 6.35
N GLU A 177 -14.61 -25.01 5.55
CA GLU A 177 -15.23 -24.79 4.24
C GLU A 177 -14.62 -23.63 3.43
N ASN A 178 -13.53 -23.93 2.71
CA ASN A 178 -12.87 -23.03 1.76
C ASN A 178 -12.46 -21.67 2.32
N SER A 179 -11.95 -21.63 3.53
CA SER A 179 -11.44 -20.38 4.13
C SER A 179 -12.43 -19.20 4.11
N LYS A 180 -13.71 -19.44 4.45
CA LYS A 180 -14.74 -18.39 4.54
C LYS A 180 -14.22 -17.13 5.23
N LEU A 181 -13.46 -17.32 6.30
CA LEU A 181 -12.89 -16.20 7.06
C LEU A 181 -11.87 -15.37 6.27
N ALA A 182 -11.06 -16.03 5.44
CA ALA A 182 -10.09 -15.35 4.57
C ALA A 182 -10.80 -14.62 3.40
N HIS A 183 -11.87 -15.22 2.87
CA HIS A 183 -12.70 -14.57 1.85
C HIS A 183 -13.39 -13.31 2.43
N TYR A 184 -14.00 -13.42 3.59
CA TYR A 184 -14.57 -12.25 4.29
C TYR A 184 -13.52 -11.16 4.56
N GLY A 185 -12.30 -11.53 4.94
CA GLY A 185 -11.22 -10.56 5.16
C GLY A 185 -10.86 -9.77 3.92
N THR A 186 -10.74 -10.44 2.77
CA THR A 186 -10.43 -9.79 1.47
C THR A 186 -11.57 -8.87 1.03
N GLU A 187 -12.80 -9.36 1.09
CA GLU A 187 -13.99 -8.61 0.69
C GLU A 187 -14.23 -7.39 1.60
N LEU A 188 -14.05 -7.55 2.91
CA LEU A 188 -14.14 -6.46 3.87
C LEU A 188 -13.13 -5.35 3.61
N GLN A 189 -11.87 -5.71 3.30
CA GLN A 189 -10.85 -4.71 2.97
C GLN A 189 -11.22 -3.93 1.68
N LYS A 190 -11.77 -4.62 0.67
CA LYS A 190 -12.25 -3.97 -0.57
C LYS A 190 -13.43 -3.02 -0.28
N LEU A 191 -14.41 -3.48 0.48
CA LEU A 191 -15.57 -2.65 0.84
C LEU A 191 -15.19 -1.42 1.66
N ARG A 192 -14.26 -1.57 2.63
CA ARG A 192 -13.75 -0.42 3.41
C ARG A 192 -13.01 0.57 2.54
N ALA A 193 -12.13 0.10 1.64
CA ALA A 193 -11.42 0.97 0.72
C ALA A 193 -12.38 1.73 -0.20
N THR A 194 -13.40 1.06 -0.73
CA THR A 194 -14.45 1.69 -1.56
C THR A 194 -15.29 2.69 -0.77
N SER A 195 -15.64 2.38 0.47
CA SER A 195 -16.37 3.30 1.34
C SER A 195 -15.58 4.58 1.64
N ASN A 196 -14.31 4.44 2.02
CA ASN A 196 -13.43 5.57 2.29
C ASN A 196 -13.20 6.42 1.04
N LYS A 197 -13.04 5.79 -0.13
CA LYS A 197 -12.99 6.47 -1.42
C LYS A 197 -14.23 7.34 -1.63
N ASN A 198 -15.43 6.79 -1.48
CA ASN A 198 -16.67 7.53 -1.68
C ASN A 198 -16.80 8.71 -0.72
N ILE A 199 -16.40 8.55 0.53
CA ILE A 199 -16.36 9.66 1.52
C ILE A 199 -15.38 10.74 1.08
N LYS A 200 -14.18 10.39 0.62
CA LYS A 200 -13.19 11.35 0.12
C LYS A 200 -13.71 12.13 -1.09
N LEU A 201 -14.36 11.45 -2.05
CA LEU A 201 -14.96 12.09 -3.21
C LEU A 201 -16.08 13.10 -2.82
N ILE A 202 -16.92 12.74 -1.87
CA ILE A 202 -17.96 13.65 -1.35
C ILE A 202 -17.32 14.87 -0.68
N LEU A 203 -16.24 14.68 0.09
CA LEU A 203 -15.54 15.76 0.77
C LEU A 203 -14.73 16.64 -0.20
N SER A 204 -14.30 16.12 -1.35
CA SER A 204 -13.60 16.92 -2.36
C SER A 204 -14.50 17.93 -3.07
N ASP A 205 -15.83 17.69 -3.11
CA ASP A 205 -16.83 18.63 -3.65
C ASP A 205 -17.80 19.13 -2.56
N VAL A 206 -17.25 19.62 -1.44
CA VAL A 206 -18.07 20.16 -0.33
C VAL A 206 -18.95 21.32 -0.78
N ASN A 207 -18.50 22.14 -1.74
CA ASN A 207 -19.29 23.27 -2.25
C ASN A 207 -20.54 22.79 -2.99
N GLY A 208 -20.40 21.82 -3.90
CA GLY A 208 -21.54 21.20 -4.58
C GLY A 208 -22.49 20.53 -3.59
N VAL A 209 -21.94 19.81 -2.62
CA VAL A 209 -22.72 19.18 -1.55
C VAL A 209 -23.53 20.20 -0.75
N LYS A 210 -22.92 21.32 -0.35
CA LYS A 210 -23.60 22.38 0.43
C LYS A 210 -24.64 23.14 -0.39
N GLN A 211 -24.39 23.34 -1.69
CA GLN A 211 -25.25 24.15 -2.55
C GLN A 211 -26.45 23.36 -3.11
N TYR A 212 -26.24 22.13 -3.54
CA TYR A 212 -27.23 21.32 -4.26
C TYR A 212 -27.64 20.06 -3.52
N GLY A 213 -26.84 19.63 -2.55
CA GLY A 213 -27.04 18.36 -1.86
C GLY A 213 -28.21 18.39 -0.89
N LYS A 214 -29.21 17.52 -1.11
CA LYS A 214 -30.08 17.10 -0.02
C LYS A 214 -29.24 16.20 0.88
N ASN A 215 -28.90 16.67 2.07
CA ASN A 215 -28.07 15.95 3.04
C ASN A 215 -28.51 14.49 3.26
N SER A 216 -29.81 14.19 3.09
CA SER A 216 -30.34 12.83 3.21
C SER A 216 -29.74 11.87 2.18
N ILE A 217 -29.65 12.26 0.89
CA ILE A 217 -29.18 11.38 -0.19
C ILE A 217 -27.69 11.04 0.02
N ILE A 218 -26.89 12.05 0.37
CA ILE A 218 -25.44 11.89 0.59
C ILE A 218 -25.18 11.04 1.83
N LEU A 219 -25.90 11.33 2.92
CA LEU A 219 -25.79 10.54 4.15
C LEU A 219 -26.29 9.11 3.96
N ASP A 220 -27.30 8.88 3.14
CA ASP A 220 -27.79 7.55 2.81
C ASP A 220 -26.79 6.75 1.98
N LEU A 221 -26.12 7.38 1.00
CA LEU A 221 -25.05 6.75 0.23
C LEU A 221 -23.89 6.29 1.17
N ILE A 222 -23.45 7.17 2.08
CA ILE A 222 -22.43 6.82 3.08
C ILE A 222 -22.93 5.71 3.98
N ARG A 223 -24.16 5.83 4.48
CA ARG A 223 -24.78 4.85 5.39
C ARG A 223 -24.89 3.47 4.77
N ASP A 224 -25.29 3.37 3.51
CA ASP A 224 -25.46 2.08 2.83
C ASP A 224 -24.12 1.37 2.58
N ASN A 225 -23.09 2.11 2.21
CA ASN A 225 -21.74 1.56 2.09
C ASN A 225 -21.19 1.08 3.44
N LEU A 226 -21.37 1.88 4.49
CA LEU A 226 -20.96 1.50 5.84
C LEU A 226 -21.79 0.31 6.37
N LYS A 227 -23.10 0.27 6.10
CA LYS A 227 -23.96 -0.86 6.49
C LYS A 227 -23.48 -2.17 5.84
N LYS A 228 -23.14 -2.17 4.55
CA LYS A 228 -22.63 -3.37 3.86
C LYS A 228 -21.31 -3.84 4.47
N ALA A 229 -20.35 -2.92 4.67
CA ALA A 229 -19.08 -3.24 5.29
C ALA A 229 -19.25 -3.76 6.73
N ASN A 230 -20.06 -3.08 7.54
CA ASN A 230 -20.31 -3.46 8.93
C ASN A 230 -21.10 -4.78 9.04
N ALA A 231 -22.04 -5.05 8.12
CA ALA A 231 -22.77 -6.33 8.10
C ALA A 231 -21.83 -7.50 7.80
N LEU A 232 -20.94 -7.34 6.82
CA LEU A 232 -19.93 -8.34 6.49
C LEU A 232 -18.94 -8.54 7.64
N GLU A 233 -18.47 -7.45 8.25
CA GLU A 233 -17.60 -7.49 9.42
C GLU A 233 -18.26 -8.18 10.61
N ARG A 234 -19.52 -7.85 10.89
CA ARG A 234 -20.30 -8.49 11.92
C ARG A 234 -20.40 -10.00 11.68
N THR A 235 -20.71 -10.43 10.46
CA THR A 235 -20.82 -11.85 10.13
C THR A 235 -19.49 -12.57 10.33
N ALA A 236 -18.39 -11.99 9.82
CA ALA A 236 -17.05 -12.54 9.96
C ALA A 236 -16.60 -12.59 11.43
N ASN A 237 -16.83 -11.51 12.17
CA ASN A 237 -16.46 -11.43 13.59
C ASN A 237 -17.32 -12.35 14.45
N THR A 238 -18.64 -12.42 14.22
CA THR A 238 -19.52 -13.33 14.96
C THR A 238 -19.09 -14.79 14.80
N TYR A 239 -18.73 -15.21 13.57
CA TYR A 239 -18.22 -16.55 13.34
C TYR A 239 -16.88 -16.79 14.06
N ALA A 240 -15.91 -15.89 13.89
CA ALA A 240 -14.60 -16.01 14.53
C ALA A 240 -14.71 -16.00 16.07
N MET A 241 -15.45 -15.04 16.62
CA MET A 241 -15.65 -14.89 18.07
C MET A 241 -16.39 -16.06 18.67
N SER A 242 -17.38 -16.64 17.99
CA SER A 242 -18.08 -17.83 18.49
C SER A 242 -17.13 -18.99 18.75
N VAL A 243 -16.23 -19.28 17.80
CA VAL A 243 -15.23 -20.34 17.97
C VAL A 243 -14.21 -19.98 19.04
N CYS A 244 -13.70 -18.72 19.04
CA CYS A 244 -12.73 -18.26 20.04
C CYS A 244 -13.32 -18.30 21.47
N THR A 245 -14.57 -17.84 21.66
CA THR A 245 -15.24 -17.84 22.96
C THR A 245 -15.44 -19.26 23.50
N VAL A 246 -15.79 -20.24 22.65
CA VAL A 246 -15.90 -21.65 23.08
C VAL A 246 -14.53 -22.19 23.52
N LEU A 247 -13.47 -21.90 22.75
CA LEU A 247 -12.11 -22.32 23.10
C LEU A 247 -11.62 -21.66 24.39
N GLU A 248 -11.91 -20.38 24.56
CA GLU A 248 -11.58 -19.62 25.77
C GLU A 248 -12.33 -20.15 26.98
N PHE A 249 -13.63 -20.43 26.86
CA PHE A 249 -14.43 -21.04 27.93
C PHE A 249 -13.84 -22.38 28.37
N ILE A 250 -13.53 -23.28 27.43
CA ILE A 250 -12.90 -24.57 27.74
C ILE A 250 -11.52 -24.36 28.39
N SER A 251 -10.74 -23.40 27.89
CA SER A 251 -9.44 -23.05 28.50
C SER A 251 -9.59 -22.58 29.96
N ILE A 252 -10.57 -21.73 30.23
CA ILE A 252 -10.87 -21.25 31.60
C ILE A 252 -11.31 -22.40 32.49
N CYS A 253 -12.14 -23.32 31.99
CA CYS A 253 -12.55 -24.50 32.76
C CYS A 253 -11.35 -25.39 33.10
N LEU A 254 -10.46 -25.66 32.17
CA LEU A 254 -9.24 -26.43 32.40
C LEU A 254 -8.26 -25.71 33.34
N LYS A 255 -8.11 -24.39 33.20
CA LYS A 255 -7.35 -23.57 34.13
C LYS A 255 -7.82 -23.67 35.56
N ASN A 256 -9.14 -23.49 35.76
CA ASN A 256 -9.75 -23.57 37.09
C ASN A 256 -9.68 -25.00 37.67
N SER A 257 -9.85 -26.03 36.83
CA SER A 257 -9.66 -27.42 37.23
C SER A 257 -8.23 -27.69 37.70
N SER A 258 -7.24 -27.09 37.00
CA SER A 258 -5.84 -27.16 37.42
C SER A 258 -5.61 -26.49 38.77
N TYR A 259 -6.23 -25.32 39.03
CA TYR A 259 -6.17 -24.68 40.36
C TYR A 259 -6.75 -25.55 41.48
N LEU A 260 -7.95 -26.09 41.26
CA LEU A 260 -8.57 -26.97 42.24
C LEU A 260 -7.73 -28.20 42.50
N PHE A 261 -7.14 -28.78 41.48
CA PHE A 261 -6.25 -29.93 41.59
C PHE A 261 -4.96 -29.60 42.36
N ILE A 262 -4.37 -28.44 42.14
CA ILE A 262 -3.19 -27.97 42.88
C ILE A 262 -3.53 -27.79 44.38
N ILE A 263 -4.70 -27.20 44.69
CA ILE A 263 -5.17 -27.03 46.05
C ILE A 263 -5.42 -28.40 46.71
N TYR A 264 -6.06 -29.33 45.98
CA TYR A 264 -6.27 -30.71 46.47
C TYR A 264 -4.96 -31.41 46.82
N MET A 265 -3.94 -31.29 45.97
CA MET A 265 -2.60 -31.82 46.24
C MET A 265 -1.98 -31.23 47.51
N TYR A 266 -2.15 -29.93 47.75
CA TYR A 266 -1.67 -29.25 48.92
C TYR A 266 -2.37 -29.75 50.19
N ILE A 267 -3.70 -29.87 50.20
CA ILE A 267 -4.49 -30.36 51.35
C ILE A 267 -4.07 -31.79 51.72
N ASN A 268 -3.78 -32.63 50.74
CA ASN A 268 -3.32 -34.01 50.96
C ASN A 268 -1.82 -34.14 51.28
N GLY A 269 -1.11 -33.04 51.50
CA GLY A 269 0.30 -33.02 51.83
C GLY A 269 1.25 -33.43 50.71
N GLY A 270 0.75 -33.50 49.45
CA GLY A 270 1.54 -33.89 48.28
C GLY A 270 2.43 -32.80 47.72
N VAL A 271 2.21 -31.53 48.12
CA VAL A 271 3.03 -30.37 47.70
C VAL A 271 3.19 -29.40 48.87
N SER A 272 4.32 -28.66 48.88
CA SER A 272 4.57 -27.63 49.90
C SER A 272 3.80 -26.33 49.60
N VAL A 273 3.80 -25.38 50.52
CA VAL A 273 3.22 -24.03 50.33
C VAL A 273 3.90 -23.31 49.14
N GLY A 274 5.23 -23.42 49.07
CA GLY A 274 5.96 -22.83 47.95
C GLY A 274 5.64 -23.46 46.59
N ASP A 275 5.42 -24.79 46.56
CA ASP A 275 4.95 -25.48 45.35
C ASP A 275 3.56 -25.06 44.94
N LEU A 276 2.64 -24.87 45.90
CA LEU A 276 1.27 -24.36 45.62
C LEU A 276 1.32 -22.97 44.95
N VAL A 277 2.06 -22.03 45.50
CA VAL A 277 2.22 -20.68 44.94
C VAL A 277 2.88 -20.74 43.56
N TYR A 278 3.95 -21.51 43.44
CA TYR A 278 4.70 -21.71 42.21
C TYR A 278 3.83 -22.27 41.09
N LEU A 279 3.12 -23.35 41.33
CA LEU A 279 2.26 -24.00 40.35
C LEU A 279 1.09 -23.09 39.91
N ASN A 280 0.53 -22.28 40.81
CA ASN A 280 -0.49 -21.31 40.44
C ASN A 280 0.05 -20.20 39.54
N LEU A 281 1.25 -19.66 39.79
CA LEU A 281 1.87 -18.68 38.94
C LEU A 281 2.24 -19.25 37.55
N VAL A 282 2.75 -20.49 37.51
CA VAL A 282 3.03 -21.21 36.25
C VAL A 282 1.76 -21.48 35.47
N ASN A 283 0.66 -21.81 36.15
CA ASN A 283 -0.66 -21.99 35.57
C ASN A 283 -1.13 -20.71 34.85
N ASP A 284 -1.00 -19.55 35.51
CA ASP A 284 -1.31 -18.27 34.88
C ASP A 284 -0.47 -17.98 33.64
N ILE A 285 0.82 -18.18 33.71
CA ILE A 285 1.74 -17.97 32.58
C ILE A 285 1.36 -18.87 31.40
N TYR A 286 1.10 -20.16 31.66
CA TYR A 286 0.74 -21.13 30.62
C TYR A 286 -0.56 -20.74 29.89
N TYR A 287 -1.64 -20.45 30.64
CA TYR A 287 -2.93 -20.10 30.06
C TYR A 287 -2.95 -18.72 29.41
N ASN A 288 -2.11 -17.78 29.84
CA ASN A 288 -1.92 -16.51 29.11
C ASN A 288 -1.28 -16.74 27.73
N CYS A 289 -0.33 -17.65 27.60
CA CYS A 289 0.24 -18.03 26.30
C CYS A 289 -0.81 -18.62 25.35
N ILE A 290 -1.77 -19.38 25.90
CA ILE A 290 -2.90 -19.91 25.13
C ILE A 290 -3.80 -18.78 24.61
N GLY A 291 -4.09 -17.79 25.45
CA GLY A 291 -4.82 -16.58 25.06
C GLY A 291 -4.15 -15.84 23.89
N ASP A 292 -2.84 -15.69 23.93
CA ASP A 292 -2.06 -15.08 22.85
C ASP A 292 -2.21 -15.86 21.54
N VAL A 293 -2.16 -17.19 21.59
CA VAL A 293 -2.34 -18.05 20.41
C VAL A 293 -3.76 -17.90 19.82
N ILE A 294 -4.80 -17.76 20.64
CA ILE A 294 -6.17 -17.53 20.17
C ILE A 294 -6.28 -16.18 19.45
N ASN A 295 -5.74 -15.11 20.02
CA ASN A 295 -5.82 -13.76 19.45
C ASN A 295 -5.12 -13.64 18.10
N ILE A 296 -4.04 -14.36 17.87
CA ILE A 296 -3.29 -14.37 16.61
C ILE A 296 -4.13 -14.92 15.46
N GLN A 297 -5.00 -15.88 15.72
CA GLN A 297 -5.86 -16.50 14.70
C GLN A 297 -6.75 -15.46 14.00
N ILE A 298 -7.21 -14.45 14.75
CA ILE A 298 -8.01 -13.34 14.21
C ILE A 298 -7.17 -12.47 13.28
N ASN A 299 -5.91 -12.19 13.64
CA ASN A 299 -5.01 -11.36 12.83
C ASN A 299 -4.61 -12.02 11.49
N LEU A 300 -4.46 -13.35 11.47
CA LEU A 300 -4.13 -14.09 10.25
C LEU A 300 -5.23 -14.04 9.17
N ARG A 301 -6.48 -13.75 9.55
CA ARG A 301 -7.60 -13.57 8.61
C ARG A 301 -7.32 -12.49 7.58
N ASN A 302 -6.87 -11.32 8.04
CA ASN A 302 -6.69 -10.14 7.19
C ASN A 302 -5.42 -10.24 6.33
N LEU A 303 -4.46 -11.06 6.74
CA LEU A 303 -3.18 -11.20 6.04
C LEU A 303 -3.35 -11.70 4.61
N LYS A 304 -4.24 -12.69 4.37
CA LYS A 304 -4.45 -13.22 3.02
C LYS A 304 -4.93 -12.15 2.06
N GLY A 305 -5.87 -11.30 2.49
CA GLY A 305 -6.36 -10.18 1.69
C GLY A 305 -5.28 -9.17 1.34
N SER A 306 -4.38 -8.88 2.28
CA SER A 306 -3.25 -7.98 2.05
C SER A 306 -2.19 -8.58 1.12
N LEU A 307 -1.89 -9.87 1.26
CA LEU A 307 -0.96 -10.57 0.37
C LEU A 307 -1.53 -10.74 -1.04
N ASP A 308 -2.83 -11.03 -1.17
CA ASP A 308 -3.52 -11.12 -2.47
C ASP A 308 -3.57 -9.74 -3.18
N PHE A 309 -3.72 -8.65 -2.44
CA PHE A 309 -3.64 -7.31 -3.00
C PHE A 309 -2.27 -7.03 -3.63
N VAL A 310 -1.18 -7.31 -2.90
CA VAL A 310 0.17 -7.08 -3.43
C VAL A 310 0.47 -7.98 -4.63
N SER A 311 0.14 -9.29 -4.55
CA SER A 311 0.49 -10.22 -5.63
C SER A 311 -0.42 -10.07 -6.84
N LYS A 312 -1.76 -10.06 -6.66
CA LYS A 312 -2.72 -10.13 -7.76
C LYS A 312 -3.14 -8.76 -8.31
N GLU A 313 -3.25 -7.75 -7.43
CA GLU A 313 -3.69 -6.42 -7.86
C GLU A 313 -2.51 -5.53 -8.26
N ILE A 314 -1.31 -5.70 -7.64
CA ILE A 314 -0.10 -4.93 -7.97
C ILE A 314 0.84 -5.72 -8.87
N GLU A 315 1.46 -6.83 -8.38
CA GLU A 315 2.57 -7.51 -9.08
C GLU A 315 2.15 -8.19 -10.39
N ASP A 316 0.95 -8.79 -10.46
CA ASP A 316 0.42 -9.39 -11.69
C ASP A 316 0.04 -8.33 -12.75
N ASN A 317 0.03 -7.05 -12.37
CA ASN A 317 -0.30 -5.93 -13.25
C ASN A 317 0.88 -4.98 -13.47
N PHE A 318 2.12 -5.45 -13.34
CA PHE A 318 3.28 -4.65 -13.71
C PHE A 318 3.32 -4.38 -15.20
N GLU A 319 3.84 -3.20 -15.57
CA GLU A 319 4.11 -2.86 -16.97
C GLU A 319 5.12 -3.82 -17.56
N GLU A 320 4.88 -4.24 -18.80
CA GLU A 320 5.89 -4.95 -19.58
C GLU A 320 7.00 -3.96 -19.98
N ASN A 321 8.23 -4.30 -19.64
CA ASN A 321 9.41 -3.50 -19.97
C ASN A 321 10.21 -4.20 -21.07
N GLY A 322 10.61 -3.43 -22.10
CA GLY A 322 11.53 -3.94 -23.12
C GLY A 322 12.98 -3.77 -22.69
N ASP A 323 13.87 -4.47 -23.38
CA ASP A 323 15.31 -4.46 -23.08
C ASP A 323 16.11 -3.45 -23.91
N LYS A 324 15.50 -2.87 -24.96
CA LYS A 324 16.17 -1.97 -25.90
C LYS A 324 16.11 -0.53 -25.41
N ILE A 325 17.25 0.08 -25.15
CA ILE A 325 17.34 1.51 -24.81
C ILE A 325 17.08 2.34 -26.06
N LEU A 326 16.21 3.34 -25.95
CA LEU A 326 15.87 4.26 -27.01
C LEU A 326 16.78 5.50 -26.94
N SER A 327 17.64 5.67 -27.93
CA SER A 327 18.55 6.84 -28.01
C SER A 327 17.86 8.06 -28.62
N GLU A 328 17.18 7.88 -29.75
CA GLU A 328 16.46 8.95 -30.47
C GLU A 328 15.26 8.40 -31.25
N ILE A 329 14.32 9.29 -31.57
CA ILE A 329 13.15 8.98 -32.40
C ILE A 329 13.22 9.80 -33.69
N CYS A 330 13.31 9.09 -34.81
CA CYS A 330 13.25 9.69 -36.13
C CYS A 330 11.87 9.52 -36.77
N THR A 331 11.26 8.35 -36.57
CA THR A 331 9.97 8.02 -37.16
C THR A 331 9.11 7.24 -36.16
N ILE A 332 7.81 7.49 -36.18
CA ILE A 332 6.80 6.69 -35.52
C ILE A 332 5.76 6.30 -36.58
N SER A 333 5.48 5.03 -36.71
CA SER A 333 4.45 4.53 -37.63
C SER A 333 3.65 3.41 -37.00
N GLY A 334 2.49 3.16 -37.51
CA GLY A 334 1.70 2.06 -37.00
C GLY A 334 0.28 2.01 -37.54
N SER A 335 -0.45 1.02 -37.06
CA SER A 335 -1.90 0.91 -37.29
C SER A 335 -2.66 0.94 -35.95
N ALA A 336 -3.67 1.78 -35.90
CA ALA A 336 -4.61 1.86 -34.80
C ALA A 336 -5.75 0.88 -35.07
N GLU A 337 -5.71 -0.32 -34.48
CA GLU A 337 -6.74 -1.32 -34.69
C GLU A 337 -7.36 -1.73 -33.37
N ASN A 338 -8.72 -1.69 -33.30
CA ASN A 338 -9.52 -2.09 -32.15
C ASN A 338 -9.10 -1.44 -30.83
N ILE A 339 -8.74 -0.15 -30.87
CA ILE A 339 -8.36 0.62 -29.68
C ILE A 339 -9.60 1.01 -28.90
N GLY A 340 -9.61 0.73 -27.59
CA GLY A 340 -10.74 1.07 -26.72
C GLY A 340 -10.67 0.39 -25.36
N TYR A 341 -11.71 0.51 -24.57
CA TYR A 341 -11.80 -0.03 -23.22
C TYR A 341 -12.50 -1.41 -23.23
N GLY A 342 -11.73 -2.48 -23.37
CA GLY A 342 -12.24 -3.84 -23.49
C GLY A 342 -12.83 -4.15 -24.88
N LYS A 343 -13.34 -5.38 -25.07
CA LYS A 343 -13.83 -5.86 -26.36
C LYS A 343 -15.12 -5.19 -26.85
N GLU A 344 -15.91 -4.63 -25.95
CA GLU A 344 -17.23 -4.05 -26.26
C GLU A 344 -17.17 -2.56 -26.57
N ASN A 345 -16.18 -1.82 -26.06
CA ASN A 345 -16.06 -0.37 -26.23
C ASN A 345 -14.90 0.01 -27.14
N VAL A 346 -14.97 -0.38 -28.42
CA VAL A 346 -13.98 0.00 -29.42
C VAL A 346 -14.21 1.46 -29.86
N LEU A 347 -13.19 2.30 -29.64
CA LEU A 347 -13.17 3.73 -30.00
C LEU A 347 -12.62 3.93 -31.42
N ILE A 348 -11.54 3.21 -31.79
CA ILE A 348 -10.93 3.25 -33.12
C ILE A 348 -10.86 1.82 -33.64
N LYS A 349 -11.50 1.55 -34.77
CA LYS A 349 -11.52 0.24 -35.40
C LYS A 349 -10.28 -0.01 -36.25
N GLN A 350 -9.89 1.00 -37.04
CA GLN A 350 -8.76 0.92 -37.96
C GLN A 350 -8.22 2.29 -38.32
N GLY A 351 -6.99 2.35 -38.77
CA GLY A 351 -6.33 3.49 -39.35
C GLY A 351 -4.82 3.36 -39.29
N GLU A 352 -4.16 3.84 -40.31
CA GLU A 352 -2.70 3.89 -40.39
C GLU A 352 -2.20 5.31 -40.17
N PHE A 353 -1.01 5.44 -39.59
CA PHE A 353 -0.38 6.72 -39.38
C PHE A 353 1.15 6.63 -39.51
N SER A 354 1.75 7.75 -39.91
CA SER A 354 3.20 7.87 -39.99
C SER A 354 3.65 9.29 -39.69
N PHE A 355 4.53 9.42 -38.72
CA PHE A 355 5.14 10.67 -38.26
C PHE A 355 6.65 10.61 -38.45
N ALA A 356 7.24 11.73 -38.87
CA ALA A 356 8.66 11.89 -39.03
C ALA A 356 9.15 13.14 -38.29
N ARG A 357 10.42 13.23 -38.05
CA ARG A 357 11.07 14.43 -37.49
C ARG A 357 10.66 15.69 -38.25
N GLY A 358 10.34 16.76 -37.49
CA GLY A 358 9.84 18.01 -38.02
C GLY A 358 8.34 18.06 -38.30
N ASP A 359 7.63 16.96 -38.09
CA ASP A 359 6.17 16.96 -38.22
C ASP A 359 5.51 17.66 -37.02
N VAL A 360 4.56 18.52 -37.33
CA VAL A 360 3.61 19.12 -36.40
C VAL A 360 2.21 18.57 -36.73
N ILE A 361 1.73 17.67 -35.91
CA ILE A 361 0.51 16.88 -36.17
C ILE A 361 -0.64 17.41 -35.31
N GLY A 362 -1.74 17.80 -35.97
CA GLY A 362 -2.99 18.13 -35.31
C GLY A 362 -3.92 16.93 -35.26
N ILE A 363 -4.48 16.60 -34.10
CA ILE A 363 -5.49 15.56 -33.95
C ILE A 363 -6.85 16.21 -33.65
N LYS A 364 -7.84 15.97 -34.53
CA LYS A 364 -9.20 16.45 -34.37
C LYS A 364 -10.23 15.30 -34.35
N GLY A 365 -11.41 15.56 -33.86
CA GLY A 365 -12.50 14.60 -33.76
C GLY A 365 -13.46 14.96 -32.64
N GLU A 366 -14.62 14.34 -32.60
CA GLU A 366 -15.63 14.56 -31.55
C GLU A 366 -15.10 14.21 -30.15
N SER A 367 -15.77 14.75 -29.12
CA SER A 367 -15.43 14.38 -27.73
C SER A 367 -15.72 12.89 -27.52
N GLY A 368 -14.78 12.17 -26.90
CA GLY A 368 -14.93 10.73 -26.64
C GLY A 368 -14.59 9.80 -27.81
N CYS A 369 -14.19 10.30 -29.00
CA CYS A 369 -13.86 9.44 -30.15
C CYS A 369 -12.53 8.66 -30.01
N GLY A 370 -11.71 8.91 -28.95
CA GLY A 370 -10.48 8.15 -28.71
C GLY A 370 -9.18 8.90 -28.95
N LYS A 371 -9.18 10.23 -29.12
CA LYS A 371 -7.97 11.06 -29.32
C LYS A 371 -6.92 10.84 -28.24
N THR A 372 -7.32 11.01 -26.99
CA THR A 372 -6.48 10.80 -25.81
C THR A 372 -5.98 9.36 -25.68
N THR A 373 -6.83 8.38 -25.99
CA THR A 373 -6.46 6.96 -25.97
C THR A 373 -5.42 6.64 -27.03
N PHE A 374 -5.57 7.21 -28.23
CA PHE A 374 -4.59 7.05 -29.31
C PHE A 374 -3.20 7.57 -28.91
N VAL A 375 -3.10 8.78 -28.39
CA VAL A 375 -1.77 9.34 -28.04
C VAL A 375 -1.11 8.61 -26.86
N LYS A 376 -1.89 8.01 -25.97
CA LYS A 376 -1.38 7.18 -24.86
C LYS A 376 -0.69 5.90 -25.34
N LEU A 377 -0.98 5.41 -26.53
CA LEU A 377 -0.28 4.29 -27.13
C LEU A 377 1.18 4.64 -27.45
N LEU A 378 1.47 5.91 -27.79
CA LEU A 378 2.79 6.36 -28.22
C LEU A 378 3.83 6.37 -27.07
N ASN A 379 3.40 6.29 -25.82
CA ASN A 379 4.28 6.22 -24.65
C ASN A 379 4.00 4.99 -23.74
N LYS A 380 3.34 3.98 -24.30
CA LYS A 380 3.00 2.71 -23.62
C LYS A 380 2.15 2.91 -22.34
N PHE A 381 1.33 3.97 -22.26
CA PHE A 381 0.30 4.07 -21.22
C PHE A 381 -0.93 3.21 -21.54
N GLU A 382 -1.16 2.94 -22.83
CA GLU A 382 -2.04 1.91 -23.34
C GLU A 382 -1.24 0.93 -24.19
N GLU A 383 -1.59 -0.34 -24.21
CA GLU A 383 -0.85 -1.38 -24.92
C GLU A 383 -1.30 -1.51 -26.38
N SER A 384 -0.35 -1.60 -27.31
CA SER A 384 -0.58 -1.95 -28.70
C SER A 384 0.66 -2.61 -29.31
N ASN A 385 0.45 -3.69 -30.04
CA ASN A 385 1.52 -4.44 -30.71
C ASN A 385 1.78 -3.97 -32.15
N ARG A 386 1.20 -2.81 -32.56
CA ARG A 386 1.25 -2.34 -33.94
C ARG A 386 1.79 -0.92 -34.08
N ILE A 387 2.59 -0.49 -33.12
CA ILE A 387 3.29 0.79 -33.15
C ILE A 387 4.78 0.52 -33.26
N TYR A 388 5.41 1.19 -34.20
CA TYR A 388 6.82 1.04 -34.51
C TYR A 388 7.53 2.38 -34.36
N ILE A 389 8.63 2.37 -33.63
CA ILE A 389 9.57 3.50 -33.52
C ILE A 389 10.84 3.10 -34.25
N ASN A 390 11.23 3.92 -35.25
CA ASN A 390 12.39 3.66 -36.11
C ASN A 390 12.35 2.23 -36.72
N GLY A 391 11.17 1.76 -37.11
CA GLY A 391 10.93 0.43 -37.68
C GLY A 391 10.94 -0.75 -36.66
N SER A 392 11.16 -0.48 -35.38
CA SER A 392 11.10 -1.50 -34.31
C SER A 392 9.84 -1.35 -33.47
N ASP A 393 9.24 -2.48 -33.07
CA ASP A 393 8.06 -2.50 -32.21
C ASP A 393 8.33 -1.73 -30.90
N ILE A 394 7.41 -0.84 -30.54
CA ILE A 394 7.47 -0.01 -29.32
C ILE A 394 7.61 -0.85 -28.04
N MET A 395 7.02 -2.05 -28.01
CA MET A 395 7.09 -2.94 -26.85
C MET A 395 8.50 -3.45 -26.55
N LYS A 396 9.41 -3.42 -27.51
CA LYS A 396 10.81 -3.82 -27.31
C LYS A 396 11.67 -2.79 -26.57
N TYR A 397 11.19 -1.55 -26.46
CA TYR A 397 11.95 -0.50 -25.81
C TYR A 397 11.71 -0.44 -24.29
N ASP A 398 12.77 -0.08 -23.57
CA ASP A 398 12.70 0.23 -22.14
C ASP A 398 11.76 1.41 -21.89
N ASN A 399 10.85 1.26 -20.92
CA ASN A 399 9.81 2.25 -20.63
C ASN A 399 10.39 3.60 -20.16
N THR A 400 11.51 3.56 -19.41
CA THR A 400 12.16 4.78 -18.91
C THR A 400 12.74 5.57 -20.06
N SER A 401 13.56 4.92 -20.90
CA SER A 401 14.18 5.56 -22.06
C SER A 401 13.13 6.07 -23.07
N LEU A 402 12.04 5.34 -23.26
CA LEU A 402 10.93 5.77 -24.12
C LEU A 402 10.26 7.05 -23.57
N ARG A 403 9.94 7.07 -22.28
CA ARG A 403 9.25 8.21 -21.64
C ARG A 403 10.13 9.43 -21.44
N GLU A 404 11.45 9.29 -21.51
CA GLU A 404 12.36 10.42 -21.60
C GLU A 404 12.31 11.08 -23.00
N LYS A 405 12.03 10.29 -24.04
CA LYS A 405 11.98 10.76 -25.43
C LYS A 405 10.57 11.16 -25.90
N VAL A 406 9.53 10.59 -25.29
CA VAL A 406 8.12 10.91 -25.59
C VAL A 406 7.49 11.56 -24.37
N ILE A 407 7.30 12.87 -24.42
CA ILE A 407 6.64 13.61 -23.33
C ILE A 407 5.17 13.81 -23.68
N TYR A 408 4.29 13.38 -22.78
CA TYR A 408 2.86 13.56 -22.88
C TYR A 408 2.37 14.51 -21.79
N LEU A 409 1.77 15.62 -22.20
CA LEU A 409 1.05 16.54 -21.31
C LEU A 409 -0.46 16.29 -21.43
N PRO A 410 -1.08 15.66 -20.44
CA PRO A 410 -2.51 15.38 -20.44
C PRO A 410 -3.34 16.64 -20.19
N GLN A 411 -4.61 16.61 -20.59
CA GLN A 411 -5.61 17.67 -20.39
C GLN A 411 -5.69 18.11 -18.92
N ASN A 412 -5.72 17.15 -18.00
CA ASN A 412 -5.75 17.39 -16.56
C ASN A 412 -4.41 16.97 -15.95
N THR A 413 -3.60 17.93 -15.61
CA THR A 413 -2.32 17.70 -14.91
C THR A 413 -2.36 18.32 -13.52
N TYR A 414 -1.86 17.57 -12.54
CA TYR A 414 -1.77 18.01 -11.17
C TYR A 414 -0.39 18.60 -10.88
N LEU A 415 -0.38 19.63 -10.04
CA LEU A 415 0.84 20.12 -9.41
C LEU A 415 1.00 19.46 -8.03
N LEU A 416 2.25 19.14 -7.70
CA LEU A 416 2.59 18.57 -6.41
C LEU A 416 2.59 19.64 -5.31
N PRO A 417 2.32 19.29 -4.05
CA PRO A 417 2.38 20.22 -2.92
C PRO A 417 3.84 20.51 -2.51
N CYS A 418 4.59 21.07 -3.43
CA CYS A 418 5.98 21.50 -3.28
C CYS A 418 6.16 22.89 -3.91
N SER A 419 7.39 23.42 -4.00
CA SER A 419 7.63 24.71 -4.59
C SER A 419 7.27 24.75 -6.09
N VAL A 420 7.03 25.95 -6.63
CA VAL A 420 6.83 26.13 -8.08
C VAL A 420 8.06 25.65 -8.84
N LYS A 421 9.27 25.94 -8.34
CA LYS A 421 10.53 25.46 -8.90
C LYS A 421 10.59 23.93 -8.96
N ASP A 422 10.27 23.24 -7.87
CA ASP A 422 10.26 21.79 -7.82
C ASP A 422 9.19 21.18 -8.74
N ASN A 423 8.06 21.85 -8.88
CA ASN A 423 7.03 21.45 -9.85
C ASN A 423 7.49 21.58 -11.30
N ILE A 424 8.35 22.54 -11.64
CA ILE A 424 8.94 22.67 -12.98
C ILE A 424 10.01 21.61 -13.19
N LEU A 425 10.91 21.43 -12.24
CA LEU A 425 12.06 20.51 -12.35
C LEU A 425 11.66 19.03 -12.22
N MET A 426 10.64 18.71 -11.42
CA MET A 426 10.19 17.34 -11.17
C MET A 426 11.34 16.39 -10.75
N GLY A 427 12.22 16.89 -9.87
CA GLY A 427 13.38 16.13 -9.36
C GLY A 427 14.57 16.02 -10.30
N ARG A 428 14.56 16.72 -11.43
CA ARG A 428 15.72 16.77 -12.35
C ARG A 428 16.75 17.79 -11.87
N GLU A 429 18.00 17.55 -12.25
CA GLU A 429 19.07 18.54 -12.10
C GLU A 429 18.79 19.76 -12.98
N VAL A 430 19.19 20.93 -12.50
CA VAL A 430 18.98 22.18 -13.21
C VAL A 430 19.99 22.31 -14.36
N ASP A 431 19.51 22.36 -15.60
CA ASP A 431 20.29 22.86 -16.72
C ASP A 431 20.21 24.40 -16.69
N GLU A 432 21.26 25.04 -16.18
CA GLU A 432 21.31 26.48 -15.96
C GLU A 432 21.02 27.28 -17.26
N SER A 433 21.52 26.82 -18.40
CA SER A 433 21.30 27.49 -19.70
C SER A 433 19.81 27.46 -20.09
N ARG A 434 19.13 26.35 -19.89
CA ARG A 434 17.71 26.21 -20.19
C ARG A 434 16.85 26.95 -19.15
N TRP A 435 17.26 26.89 -17.89
CA TRP A 435 16.59 27.58 -16.81
C TRP A 435 16.59 29.09 -17.01
N GLU A 436 17.75 29.68 -17.31
CA GLU A 436 17.85 31.13 -17.60
C GLU A 436 17.02 31.55 -18.81
N LYS A 437 16.96 30.69 -19.87
CA LYS A 437 16.10 30.96 -21.04
C LYS A 437 14.62 30.90 -20.66
N LEU A 438 14.20 29.88 -19.86
CA LEU A 438 12.83 29.72 -19.41
C LEU A 438 12.36 30.97 -18.65
N LEU A 439 13.18 31.47 -17.73
CA LEU A 439 12.83 32.63 -16.91
C LEU A 439 12.67 33.94 -17.71
N LYS A 440 13.24 34.02 -18.93
CA LYS A 440 13.14 35.20 -19.80
C LYS A 440 11.88 35.24 -20.66
N TYR A 441 11.10 34.16 -20.71
CA TYR A 441 9.87 34.16 -21.49
C TYR A 441 8.74 34.91 -20.77
N ASP A 442 7.98 35.71 -21.51
CA ASP A 442 6.92 36.58 -21.01
C ASP A 442 5.85 35.81 -20.21
N PHE A 443 5.53 34.58 -20.63
CA PHE A 443 4.54 33.75 -19.93
C PHE A 443 4.96 33.39 -18.50
N MET A 444 6.27 33.46 -18.17
CA MET A 444 6.79 33.21 -16.84
C MET A 444 6.69 34.42 -15.90
N THR A 445 6.50 35.63 -16.41
CA THR A 445 6.50 36.89 -15.62
C THR A 445 5.55 36.80 -14.43
N ASN A 446 4.28 36.46 -14.65
CA ASN A 446 3.29 36.34 -13.58
C ASN A 446 3.61 35.22 -12.56
N ILE A 447 4.37 34.20 -12.96
CA ILE A 447 4.82 33.12 -12.08
C ILE A 447 5.99 33.60 -11.24
N LEU A 448 6.92 34.35 -11.84
CA LEU A 448 8.06 34.94 -11.15
C LEU A 448 7.64 35.96 -10.11
N ASP A 449 6.65 36.79 -10.41
CA ASP A 449 6.06 37.75 -9.46
C ASP A 449 5.47 37.08 -8.24
N LYS A 450 4.94 35.86 -8.38
CA LYS A 450 4.41 35.05 -7.29
C LYS A 450 5.48 34.32 -6.48
N GLY A 451 6.69 34.21 -7.02
CA GLY A 451 7.86 33.56 -6.43
C GLY A 451 8.01 32.07 -6.76
N LEU A 452 9.21 31.68 -7.17
CA LEU A 452 9.55 30.29 -7.52
C LEU A 452 9.55 29.34 -6.31
N ASP A 453 9.86 29.87 -5.12
CA ASP A 453 9.86 29.10 -3.87
C ASP A 453 8.46 29.00 -3.23
N LYS A 454 7.44 29.62 -3.84
CA LYS A 454 6.06 29.55 -3.37
C LYS A 454 5.58 28.10 -3.38
N ILE A 455 5.10 27.63 -2.23
CA ILE A 455 4.53 26.30 -2.09
C ILE A 455 3.16 26.24 -2.75
N VAL A 456 2.98 25.29 -3.62
CA VAL A 456 1.68 24.97 -4.24
C VAL A 456 0.84 24.23 -3.20
N LEU A 457 -0.36 24.74 -2.93
CA LEU A 457 -1.29 24.10 -2.00
C LEU A 457 -2.03 22.93 -2.66
N GLU A 458 -2.75 22.15 -1.86
CA GLU A 458 -3.56 21.03 -2.33
C GLU A 458 -4.52 21.49 -3.45
N ASN A 459 -4.62 20.69 -4.51
CA ASN A 459 -5.35 21.00 -5.75
C ASN A 459 -4.92 22.33 -6.41
N ALA A 460 -3.72 22.82 -6.10
CA ALA A 460 -3.21 24.11 -6.56
C ALA A 460 -4.18 25.28 -6.32
N SER A 461 -4.90 25.27 -5.19
CA SER A 461 -5.96 26.23 -4.85
C SER A 461 -5.46 27.68 -4.75
N ASN A 462 -4.17 27.89 -4.58
CA ASN A 462 -3.50 29.20 -4.54
C ASN A 462 -2.97 29.70 -5.88
N LEU A 463 -3.29 29.01 -6.99
CA LEU A 463 -2.92 29.35 -8.36
C LEU A 463 -4.14 29.44 -9.26
N SER A 464 -4.12 30.33 -10.25
CA SER A 464 -5.13 30.35 -11.31
C SER A 464 -5.00 29.14 -12.25
N GLY A 465 -6.05 28.83 -13.01
CA GLY A 465 -5.99 27.76 -14.02
C GLY A 465 -4.88 27.98 -15.06
N GLY A 466 -4.72 29.23 -15.52
CA GLY A 466 -3.67 29.59 -16.46
C GLY A 466 -2.27 29.44 -15.86
N ASP A 467 -2.05 29.87 -14.59
CA ASP A 467 -0.74 29.68 -13.93
C ASP A 467 -0.38 28.19 -13.82
N ARG A 468 -1.35 27.34 -13.47
CA ARG A 468 -1.14 25.89 -13.40
C ARG A 468 -0.65 25.34 -14.75
N GLN A 469 -1.34 25.69 -15.83
CA GLN A 469 -0.94 25.23 -17.17
C GLN A 469 0.42 25.78 -17.59
N LYS A 470 0.72 27.05 -17.31
CA LYS A 470 2.03 27.64 -17.58
C LYS A 470 3.16 26.90 -16.83
N ILE A 471 2.97 26.54 -15.56
CA ILE A 471 3.95 25.74 -14.79
C ILE A 471 4.14 24.36 -15.41
N ILE A 472 3.05 23.71 -15.85
CA ILE A 472 3.10 22.40 -16.50
C ILE A 472 3.82 22.48 -17.83
N LEU A 473 3.55 23.51 -18.64
CA LEU A 473 4.25 23.75 -19.89
C LEU A 473 5.73 24.06 -19.65
N ALA A 474 6.07 24.81 -18.59
CA ALA A 474 7.46 25.08 -18.21
C ALA A 474 8.29 23.80 -17.96
N ARG A 475 7.66 22.69 -17.55
CA ARG A 475 8.32 21.38 -17.44
C ARG A 475 8.94 20.92 -18.76
N LEU A 476 8.31 21.22 -19.90
CA LEU A 476 8.84 20.85 -21.22
C LEU A 476 10.16 21.56 -21.52
N PHE A 477 10.27 22.84 -21.15
CA PHE A 477 11.48 23.62 -21.43
C PHE A 477 12.72 23.07 -20.74
N MET A 478 12.52 22.34 -19.62
CA MET A 478 13.61 21.68 -18.88
C MET A 478 13.94 20.29 -19.40
N GLN A 479 13.29 19.85 -20.52
CA GLN A 479 13.47 18.53 -21.08
C GLN A 479 13.93 18.63 -22.55
N ASN A 480 14.42 17.50 -23.08
CA ASN A 480 14.83 17.40 -24.49
C ASN A 480 14.18 16.17 -25.15
N PRO A 481 12.85 16.14 -25.26
CA PRO A 481 12.16 15.04 -25.91
C PRO A 481 12.39 15.05 -27.43
N ASP A 482 12.16 13.88 -28.03
CA ASP A 482 12.06 13.77 -29.50
C ASP A 482 10.60 13.87 -29.96
N VAL A 483 9.66 13.61 -29.06
CA VAL A 483 8.22 13.72 -29.30
C VAL A 483 7.54 14.47 -28.16
N VAL A 484 6.78 15.50 -28.50
CA VAL A 484 5.96 16.29 -27.57
C VAL A 484 4.49 16.06 -27.91
N ILE A 485 3.72 15.61 -26.95
CA ILE A 485 2.27 15.40 -27.08
C ILE A 485 1.54 16.36 -26.14
N LEU A 486 0.70 17.23 -26.72
CA LEU A 486 -0.07 18.25 -26.02
C LEU A 486 -1.56 17.91 -26.16
N ASP A 487 -2.14 17.38 -25.08
CA ASP A 487 -3.56 17.00 -25.06
C ASP A 487 -4.39 18.13 -24.40
N GLU A 488 -5.00 18.97 -25.24
CA GLU A 488 -5.79 20.14 -24.82
C GLU A 488 -5.06 21.06 -23.82
N SER A 489 -3.75 21.12 -23.88
CA SER A 489 -2.88 21.73 -22.88
C SER A 489 -2.95 23.27 -22.81
N PHE A 490 -3.69 23.92 -23.70
CA PHE A 490 -3.86 25.38 -23.74
C PHE A 490 -5.23 25.87 -23.31
N ASN A 491 -6.16 24.99 -22.96
CA ASN A 491 -7.58 25.35 -22.72
C ASN A 491 -7.80 26.34 -21.55
N ALA A 492 -6.94 26.41 -20.56
CA ALA A 492 -7.06 27.34 -19.44
C ALA A 492 -6.16 28.58 -19.54
N ILE A 493 -5.46 28.74 -20.66
CA ILE A 493 -4.64 29.90 -20.98
C ILE A 493 -5.43 30.79 -21.95
N ASP A 494 -5.30 32.09 -21.82
CA ASP A 494 -5.87 33.00 -22.80
C ASP A 494 -5.29 32.75 -24.20
N GLU A 495 -6.08 33.03 -25.21
CA GLU A 495 -5.83 32.58 -26.58
C GLU A 495 -4.53 33.19 -27.16
N GLU A 496 -4.25 34.47 -26.87
CA GLU A 496 -3.05 35.16 -27.34
C GLU A 496 -1.78 34.60 -26.70
N THR A 497 -1.79 34.41 -25.38
CA THR A 497 -0.66 33.77 -24.66
C THR A 497 -0.49 32.31 -25.12
N GLY A 498 -1.57 31.58 -25.35
CA GLY A 498 -1.53 30.19 -25.84
C GLY A 498 -0.91 30.06 -27.23
N GLU A 499 -1.26 30.91 -28.18
CA GLU A 499 -0.65 30.96 -29.51
C GLU A 499 0.85 31.29 -29.44
N SER A 500 1.23 32.32 -28.66
CA SER A 500 2.62 32.69 -28.44
C SER A 500 3.44 31.53 -27.86
N LEU A 501 2.90 30.84 -26.84
CA LEU A 501 3.53 29.66 -26.26
C LEU A 501 3.69 28.52 -27.26
N PHE A 502 2.70 28.27 -28.10
CA PHE A 502 2.78 27.22 -29.11
C PHE A 502 3.85 27.52 -30.17
N GLU A 503 3.98 28.78 -30.61
CA GLU A 503 5.04 29.19 -31.51
C GLU A 503 6.44 29.07 -30.86
N ILE A 504 6.57 29.44 -29.59
CA ILE A 504 7.83 29.24 -28.84
C ILE A 504 8.18 27.74 -28.79
N LEU A 505 7.22 26.86 -28.49
CA LEU A 505 7.43 25.41 -28.46
C LEU A 505 7.85 24.88 -29.83
N LYS A 506 7.23 25.32 -30.92
CA LYS A 506 7.62 24.96 -32.30
C LYS A 506 9.06 25.40 -32.63
N ALA A 507 9.43 26.60 -32.23
CA ALA A 507 10.78 27.11 -32.44
C ALA A 507 11.85 26.32 -31.67
N ILE A 508 11.53 25.90 -30.43
CA ILE A 508 12.47 25.10 -29.61
C ILE A 508 12.60 23.68 -30.12
N TYR A 509 11.49 23.09 -30.59
CA TYR A 509 11.37 21.67 -30.99
C TYR A 509 11.26 21.53 -32.53
N THR A 510 11.91 22.40 -33.31
CA THR A 510 11.80 22.43 -34.77
C THR A 510 12.08 21.10 -35.45
N ASP A 511 13.11 20.36 -34.97
CA ASP A 511 13.49 19.05 -35.51
C ASP A 511 12.84 17.87 -34.73
N LYS A 512 11.76 18.13 -34.02
CA LYS A 512 11.08 17.11 -33.19
C LYS A 512 9.69 16.84 -33.75
N ILE A 513 9.04 15.81 -33.26
CA ILE A 513 7.65 15.50 -33.57
C ILE A 513 6.77 16.19 -32.53
N ILE A 514 5.87 17.06 -32.97
CA ILE A 514 4.90 17.73 -32.10
C ILE A 514 3.52 17.22 -32.46
N ILE A 515 2.79 16.70 -31.47
CA ILE A 515 1.41 16.23 -31.62
C ILE A 515 0.53 17.09 -30.72
N ILE A 516 -0.49 17.72 -31.30
CA ILE A 516 -1.44 18.53 -30.55
C ILE A 516 -2.87 18.03 -30.75
N ILE A 517 -3.55 17.77 -29.66
CA ILE A 517 -5.01 17.57 -29.65
C ILE A 517 -5.65 18.91 -29.30
N SER A 518 -6.43 19.46 -30.24
CA SER A 518 -7.13 20.73 -30.01
C SER A 518 -8.43 20.80 -30.81
N HIS A 519 -9.40 21.52 -30.28
CA HIS A 519 -10.61 21.91 -31.00
C HIS A 519 -10.49 23.29 -31.63
N SER A 520 -9.45 24.06 -31.31
CA SER A 520 -9.24 25.40 -31.89
C SER A 520 -8.60 25.30 -33.26
N PRO A 521 -9.24 25.88 -34.31
CA PRO A 521 -8.67 25.94 -35.65
C PRO A 521 -7.32 26.63 -35.71
N LYS A 522 -7.05 27.55 -34.78
CA LYS A 522 -5.81 28.32 -34.75
C LYS A 522 -4.59 27.41 -34.60
N TYR A 523 -4.60 26.51 -33.61
CA TYR A 523 -3.49 25.55 -33.43
C TYR A 523 -3.40 24.58 -34.61
N LEU A 524 -4.54 24.11 -35.13
CA LEU A 524 -4.58 23.16 -36.25
C LEU A 524 -4.01 23.76 -37.55
N ASN A 525 -4.17 25.06 -37.77
CA ASN A 525 -3.63 25.76 -38.95
C ASN A 525 -2.08 25.80 -38.97
N HIS A 526 -1.43 25.66 -37.82
CA HIS A 526 0.03 25.58 -37.71
C HIS A 526 0.58 24.15 -37.88
N CYS A 527 -0.30 23.16 -38.07
CA CYS A 527 0.09 21.77 -38.28
C CYS A 527 0.32 21.47 -39.75
N ASN A 528 1.40 20.71 -40.03
CA ASN A 528 1.66 20.25 -41.38
C ASN A 528 0.99 18.92 -41.72
N LYS A 529 0.50 18.21 -40.71
CA LYS A 529 -0.30 17.00 -40.84
C LYS A 529 -1.53 17.08 -39.94
N ILE A 530 -2.63 16.51 -40.39
CA ILE A 530 -3.87 16.42 -39.60
C ILE A 530 -4.32 14.97 -39.54
N ILE A 531 -4.63 14.50 -38.35
CA ILE A 531 -5.35 13.25 -38.11
C ILE A 531 -6.77 13.59 -37.69
N GLU A 532 -7.74 12.98 -38.35
CA GLU A 532 -9.14 13.03 -37.95
C GLU A 532 -9.59 11.65 -37.49
N ILE A 533 -10.20 11.59 -36.30
CA ILE A 533 -10.86 10.39 -35.82
C ILE A 533 -12.36 10.61 -36.00
N LYS A 534 -12.93 9.91 -36.99
CA LYS A 534 -14.33 9.99 -37.35
C LYS A 534 -14.90 8.60 -37.65
N ASP A 535 -16.13 8.34 -37.25
CA ASP A 535 -16.82 7.06 -37.49
C ASP A 535 -16.03 5.81 -37.03
N LYS A 536 -15.21 5.98 -35.98
CA LYS A 536 -14.25 4.98 -35.45
C LYS A 536 -13.09 4.63 -36.40
N GLU A 537 -12.80 5.47 -37.35
CA GLU A 537 -11.67 5.35 -38.22
C GLU A 537 -10.69 6.51 -37.99
N LEU A 538 -9.40 6.19 -38.06
CA LEU A 538 -8.33 7.17 -38.00
C LEU A 538 -7.91 7.48 -39.44
N ILE A 539 -8.10 8.73 -39.86
CA ILE A 539 -7.81 9.19 -41.22
C ILE A 539 -6.72 10.25 -41.11
N GLN A 540 -5.56 9.97 -41.73
CA GLN A 540 -4.48 10.95 -41.82
C GLN A 540 -4.63 11.76 -43.10
N PHE A 541 -4.71 13.08 -42.93
CA PHE A 541 -4.63 14.05 -44.00
C PHE A 541 -3.23 14.66 -44.02
N ARG A 542 -2.87 15.16 -45.16
CA ARG A 542 -1.59 15.83 -45.39
C ARG A 542 -1.42 17.03 -44.50
#